data_4a15308bb2504ce71a98b8cf227119dc
#
_entry.id   4a15308bb2504ce71a98b8cf227119dc
#
_cell.length_a   1.000
_cell.length_b   1.000
_cell.length_c   1.000
_cell.angle_alpha   90.00
_cell.angle_beta   90.00
_cell.angle_gamma   90.00
#
_symmetry.space_group_name_H-M   'P 1'
#
loop_
_entity.id
_entity.type
_entity.pdbx_description
1 polymer ?
#
loop_
_entity_poly.entity_id
_entity_poly.type
_entity_poly.pdbx_seq_one_letter_code
_entity_poly.pdbx_strand_id
1 'polypeptide(L)'
;MKAAVADELAAAYDSAVVDEIRAAGFVRTTGRLTIHLAREFGFCYGVDRAVDYAYQTRKRFPEKRVFLTGEIIHNPHVNERLRAQGIRFLTDPGEDCGALGPDDVVILPAFGVSVSDMLWLQQQGCTLVDTTCGSVLTVWKNVRRYAQDGFTSIIHGKVKHEETRATASQATQYPGGHFL
;
A
#
# COMPACT_ATOMS: atom_id res chain seq x y z
N MET A 1 -12.17 7.65 -13.26
CA MET A 1 -10.81 7.09 -13.36
C MET A 1 -10.78 5.58 -13.06
N LYS A 2 -11.50 5.06 -12.06
CA LYS A 2 -11.56 3.61 -11.78
C LYS A 2 -11.94 2.78 -13.03
N ALA A 3 -12.97 3.19 -13.78
CA ALA A 3 -13.34 2.53 -15.03
C ALA A 3 -12.23 2.53 -16.11
N ALA A 4 -11.33 3.50 -16.06
CA ALA A 4 -10.26 3.62 -17.06
C ALA A 4 -9.10 2.64 -16.88
N VAL A 5 -8.97 2.01 -15.71
CA VAL A 5 -7.94 1.00 -15.39
C VAL A 5 -8.55 -0.39 -15.14
N ALA A 6 -9.88 -0.53 -15.22
CA ALA A 6 -10.58 -1.77 -14.90
C ALA A 6 -10.10 -2.96 -15.75
N ASP A 7 -9.97 -2.76 -17.06
CA ASP A 7 -9.52 -3.82 -17.98
C ASP A 7 -8.07 -4.24 -17.71
N GLU A 8 -7.20 -3.27 -17.37
CA GLU A 8 -5.79 -3.55 -17.03
C GLU A 8 -5.70 -4.34 -15.71
N LEU A 9 -6.50 -3.97 -14.72
CA LEU A 9 -6.56 -4.67 -13.43
C LEU A 9 -7.14 -6.08 -13.59
N ALA A 10 -8.23 -6.23 -14.36
CA ALA A 10 -8.81 -7.54 -14.67
C ALA A 10 -7.80 -8.45 -15.39
N ALA A 11 -7.13 -7.94 -16.43
CA ALA A 11 -6.08 -8.69 -17.14
C ALA A 11 -4.89 -9.05 -16.24
N ALA A 12 -4.63 -8.26 -15.19
CA ALA A 12 -3.51 -8.46 -14.28
C ALA A 12 -3.80 -9.44 -13.14
N TYR A 13 -5.04 -9.44 -12.62
CA TYR A 13 -5.35 -10.07 -11.34
C TYR A 13 -6.55 -11.02 -11.38
N ASP A 14 -7.35 -11.05 -12.46
CA ASP A 14 -8.44 -12.01 -12.59
C ASP A 14 -7.95 -13.33 -13.18
N SER A 15 -8.62 -14.42 -12.84
CA SER A 15 -8.28 -15.76 -13.28
C SER A 15 -9.53 -16.54 -13.71
N ALA A 16 -9.60 -16.87 -15.00
CA ALA A 16 -10.68 -17.67 -15.54
C ALA A 16 -10.85 -19.03 -14.81
N VAL A 17 -9.74 -19.64 -14.39
CA VAL A 17 -9.77 -20.90 -13.63
C VAL A 17 -10.41 -20.70 -12.26
N VAL A 18 -10.13 -19.60 -11.60
CA VAL A 18 -10.76 -19.24 -10.32
C VAL A 18 -12.26 -19.02 -10.51
N ASP A 19 -12.65 -18.32 -11.56
CA ASP A 19 -14.06 -18.04 -11.85
C ASP A 19 -14.84 -19.31 -12.20
N GLU A 20 -14.24 -20.23 -12.95
CA GLU A 20 -14.81 -21.56 -13.19
C GLU A 20 -15.05 -22.33 -11.89
N ILE A 21 -14.07 -22.34 -10.96
CA ILE A 21 -14.20 -23.04 -9.68
C ILE A 21 -15.27 -22.38 -8.79
N ARG A 22 -15.35 -21.05 -8.79
CA ARG A 22 -16.41 -20.31 -8.08
C ARG A 22 -17.79 -20.69 -8.63
N ALA A 23 -17.97 -20.69 -9.95
CA ALA A 23 -19.22 -21.06 -10.62
C ALA A 23 -19.62 -22.50 -10.35
N ALA A 24 -18.65 -23.41 -10.17
CA ALA A 24 -18.84 -24.81 -9.81
C ALA A 24 -19.06 -25.05 -8.30
N GLY A 25 -19.34 -24.01 -7.51
CA GLY A 25 -19.59 -24.15 -6.08
C GLY A 25 -18.34 -24.25 -5.21
N PHE A 26 -17.23 -23.65 -5.66
CA PHE A 26 -15.93 -23.59 -4.97
C PHE A 26 -15.21 -24.94 -4.85
N VAL A 27 -15.57 -25.91 -5.68
CA VAL A 27 -14.93 -27.22 -5.71
C VAL A 27 -14.64 -27.64 -7.14
N ARG A 28 -13.43 -28.15 -7.38
CA ARG A 28 -13.03 -28.75 -8.66
C ARG A 28 -12.28 -30.04 -8.42
N THR A 29 -12.72 -31.13 -9.06
CA THR A 29 -11.99 -32.39 -9.06
C THR A 29 -11.30 -32.57 -10.41
N THR A 30 -9.99 -32.87 -10.39
CA THR A 30 -9.19 -33.16 -11.56
C THR A 30 -8.33 -34.39 -11.29
N GLY A 31 -8.65 -35.48 -11.95
CA GLY A 31 -8.02 -36.78 -11.71
C GLY A 31 -8.20 -37.20 -10.24
N ARG A 32 -7.10 -37.33 -9.52
CA ARG A 32 -7.08 -37.75 -8.09
C ARG A 32 -7.10 -36.59 -7.11
N LEU A 33 -7.11 -35.35 -7.58
CA LEU A 33 -7.10 -34.16 -6.75
C LEU A 33 -8.49 -33.55 -6.68
N THR A 34 -8.90 -33.19 -5.45
CA THR A 34 -10.06 -32.33 -5.21
C THR A 34 -9.57 -31.02 -4.62
N ILE A 35 -9.85 -29.93 -5.32
CA ILE A 35 -9.47 -28.57 -4.96
C ILE A 35 -10.68 -27.91 -4.33
N HIS A 36 -10.55 -27.43 -3.11
CA HIS A 36 -11.54 -26.60 -2.45
C HIS A 36 -11.01 -25.17 -2.43
N LEU A 37 -11.72 -24.27 -3.10
CA LEU A 37 -11.40 -22.84 -3.10
C LEU A 37 -12.00 -22.20 -1.84
N ALA A 38 -11.23 -21.38 -1.16
CA ALA A 38 -11.76 -20.58 -0.06
C ALA A 38 -12.88 -19.65 -0.58
N ARG A 39 -13.87 -19.33 0.25
CA ARG A 39 -14.94 -18.40 -0.15
C ARG A 39 -14.45 -16.97 -0.20
N GLU A 40 -13.58 -16.60 0.75
CA GLU A 40 -12.95 -15.28 0.85
C GLU A 40 -11.43 -15.44 0.65
N PHE A 41 -10.91 -14.80 -0.38
CA PHE A 41 -9.47 -14.78 -0.71
C PHE A 41 -9.17 -13.63 -1.68
N GLY A 42 -7.89 -13.38 -1.91
CA GLY A 42 -7.39 -12.31 -2.76
C GLY A 42 -7.01 -11.07 -1.94
N PHE A 43 -7.11 -9.91 -2.56
CA PHE A 43 -6.80 -8.66 -1.89
C PHE A 43 -7.89 -8.27 -0.90
N CYS A 44 -7.50 -7.76 0.27
CA CYS A 44 -8.43 -7.07 1.13
C CYS A 44 -8.79 -5.70 0.53
N TYR A 45 -9.87 -5.09 0.99
CA TYR A 45 -10.31 -3.77 0.54
C TYR A 45 -9.20 -2.71 0.50
N GLY A 46 -8.32 -2.68 1.53
CA GLY A 46 -7.24 -1.70 1.61
C GLY A 46 -6.16 -1.92 0.54
N VAL A 47 -5.80 -3.17 0.29
CA VAL A 47 -4.84 -3.56 -0.74
C VAL A 47 -5.41 -3.31 -2.13
N ASP A 48 -6.65 -3.73 -2.39
CA ASP A 48 -7.33 -3.51 -3.67
C ASP A 48 -7.35 -2.01 -4.01
N ARG A 49 -7.74 -1.18 -3.05
CA ARG A 49 -7.73 0.28 -3.20
C ARG A 49 -6.33 0.82 -3.50
N ALA A 50 -5.30 0.38 -2.79
CA ALA A 50 -3.94 0.89 -2.98
C ALA A 50 -3.40 0.56 -4.39
N VAL A 51 -3.62 -0.66 -4.85
CA VAL A 51 -3.23 -1.10 -6.20
C VAL A 51 -3.99 -0.32 -7.26
N ASP A 52 -5.31 -0.19 -7.13
CA ASP A 52 -6.17 0.59 -8.04
C ASP A 52 -5.68 2.05 -8.14
N TYR A 53 -5.36 2.70 -7.01
CA TYR A 53 -4.83 4.06 -7.01
C TYR A 53 -3.46 4.17 -7.68
N ALA A 54 -2.59 3.17 -7.55
CA ALA A 54 -1.29 3.18 -8.21
C ALA A 54 -1.45 3.17 -9.75
N TYR A 55 -2.30 2.29 -10.27
CA TYR A 55 -2.63 2.25 -11.71
C TYR A 55 -3.27 3.56 -12.19
N GLN A 56 -4.25 4.08 -11.46
CA GLN A 56 -4.89 5.35 -11.79
C GLN A 56 -3.89 6.50 -11.77
N THR A 57 -2.95 6.52 -10.83
CA THR A 57 -1.91 7.55 -10.71
C THR A 57 -1.02 7.53 -11.94
N ARG A 58 -0.52 6.35 -12.35
CA ARG A 58 0.30 6.24 -13.57
C ARG A 58 -0.44 6.74 -14.80
N LYS A 59 -1.71 6.39 -14.93
CA LYS A 59 -2.54 6.83 -16.07
C LYS A 59 -2.85 8.32 -16.05
N ARG A 60 -3.00 8.91 -14.87
CA ARG A 60 -3.28 10.34 -14.70
C ARG A 60 -2.06 11.22 -15.00
N PHE A 61 -0.86 10.71 -14.70
CA PHE A 61 0.39 11.47 -14.84
C PHE A 61 1.36 10.75 -15.78
N PRO A 62 1.01 10.58 -17.09
CA PRO A 62 1.80 9.78 -18.03
C PRO A 62 3.20 10.35 -18.26
N GLU A 63 3.37 11.68 -18.17
CA GLU A 63 4.64 12.36 -18.44
C GLU A 63 5.48 12.62 -17.17
N LYS A 64 4.89 12.44 -15.98
CA LYS A 64 5.59 12.69 -14.74
C LYS A 64 6.34 11.43 -14.25
N ARG A 65 7.42 11.63 -13.51
CA ARG A 65 8.02 10.55 -12.74
C ARG A 65 7.06 10.19 -11.60
N VAL A 66 6.75 8.90 -11.47
CA VAL A 66 5.89 8.38 -10.41
C VAL A 66 6.70 7.45 -9.54
N PHE A 67 6.70 7.71 -8.25
CA PHE A 67 7.45 6.95 -7.25
C PHE A 67 6.52 6.30 -6.23
N LEU A 68 6.97 5.20 -5.66
CA LEU A 68 6.48 4.62 -4.41
C LEU A 68 7.56 4.81 -3.33
N THR A 69 7.17 5.14 -2.12
CA THR A 69 8.13 5.26 -1.00
C THR A 69 8.72 3.92 -0.58
N GLY A 70 8.08 2.83 -0.95
CA GLY A 70 8.48 1.44 -0.71
C GLY A 70 7.53 0.50 -1.43
N GLU A 71 7.46 -0.76 -1.02
CA GLU A 71 6.49 -1.69 -1.60
C GLU A 71 5.05 -1.21 -1.37
N ILE A 72 4.20 -1.26 -2.41
CA ILE A 72 2.77 -0.90 -2.26
C ILE A 72 2.08 -1.85 -1.26
N ILE A 73 2.45 -3.11 -1.34
CA ILE A 73 2.12 -4.23 -0.46
C ILE A 73 3.26 -5.25 -0.52
N HIS A 74 3.36 -6.15 0.46
CA HIS A 74 4.35 -7.23 0.45
C HIS A 74 3.96 -8.36 -0.52
N ASN A 75 3.86 -8.02 -1.81
CA ASN A 75 3.60 -8.97 -2.90
C ASN A 75 4.52 -8.65 -4.08
N PRO A 76 5.58 -9.47 -4.31
CA PRO A 76 6.55 -9.25 -5.38
C PRO A 76 5.90 -9.12 -6.76
N HIS A 77 4.92 -9.95 -7.07
CA HIS A 77 4.23 -9.92 -8.35
C HIS A 77 3.52 -8.59 -8.61
N VAL A 78 2.86 -8.03 -7.59
CA VAL A 78 2.23 -6.70 -7.70
C VAL A 78 3.29 -5.62 -7.91
N ASN A 79 4.37 -5.65 -7.11
CA ASN A 79 5.43 -4.65 -7.20
C ASN A 79 6.17 -4.69 -8.54
N GLU A 80 6.43 -5.89 -9.08
CA GLU A 80 7.01 -6.06 -10.43
C GLU A 80 6.11 -5.50 -11.53
N ARG A 81 4.79 -5.71 -11.44
CA ARG A 81 3.85 -5.11 -12.40
C ARG A 81 3.84 -3.59 -12.34
N LEU A 82 3.93 -3.00 -11.16
CA LEU A 82 4.02 -1.55 -11.01
C LEU A 82 5.34 -1.01 -11.60
N ARG A 83 6.47 -1.73 -11.41
CA ARG A 83 7.74 -1.39 -12.06
C ARG A 83 7.63 -1.47 -13.59
N ALA A 84 6.97 -2.50 -14.13
CA ALA A 84 6.74 -2.64 -15.56
C ALA A 84 5.92 -1.49 -16.16
N GLN A 85 5.09 -0.81 -15.36
CA GLN A 85 4.38 0.40 -15.75
C GLN A 85 5.21 1.68 -15.61
N GLY A 86 6.48 1.58 -15.23
CA GLY A 86 7.37 2.73 -15.05
C GLY A 86 7.18 3.45 -13.71
N ILE A 87 6.55 2.81 -12.72
CA ILE A 87 6.54 3.31 -11.34
C ILE A 87 7.85 2.90 -10.68
N ARG A 88 8.59 3.87 -10.15
CA ARG A 88 9.89 3.70 -9.52
C ARG A 88 9.71 3.54 -8.01
N PHE A 89 10.64 2.87 -7.35
CA PHE A 89 10.58 2.65 -5.91
C PHE A 89 11.75 3.35 -5.25
N LEU A 90 11.50 4.26 -4.32
CA LEU A 90 12.56 5.01 -3.63
C LEU A 90 13.50 4.12 -2.81
N THR A 91 13.11 2.87 -2.57
CA THR A 91 13.94 1.85 -1.92
C THR A 91 14.82 1.06 -2.87
N ASP A 92 14.64 1.21 -4.18
CA ASP A 92 15.43 0.48 -5.17
C ASP A 92 16.87 1.05 -5.23
N PRO A 93 17.90 0.21 -5.41
CA PRO A 93 19.27 0.67 -5.53
C PRO A 93 19.45 1.64 -6.71
N GLY A 94 20.09 2.77 -6.45
CA GLY A 94 20.36 3.81 -7.46
C GLY A 94 19.26 4.86 -7.63
N GLU A 95 18.15 4.74 -6.89
CA GLU A 95 17.17 5.81 -6.83
C GLU A 95 17.65 6.93 -5.90
N ASP A 96 17.62 8.15 -6.41
CA ASP A 96 18.00 9.35 -5.64
C ASP A 96 16.77 10.02 -5.04
N CYS A 97 16.52 9.76 -3.77
CA CYS A 97 15.45 10.39 -3.00
C CYS A 97 15.64 11.91 -2.87
N GLY A 98 16.88 12.42 -2.93
CA GLY A 98 17.19 13.84 -2.85
C GLY A 98 16.80 14.64 -4.10
N ALA A 99 16.46 13.96 -5.20
CA ALA A 99 16.08 14.57 -6.47
C ALA A 99 14.56 14.73 -6.66
N LEU A 100 13.74 14.52 -5.61
CA LEU A 100 12.29 14.73 -5.68
C LEU A 100 11.94 16.22 -5.74
N GLY A 101 10.90 16.56 -6.51
CA GLY A 101 10.47 17.94 -6.66
C GLY A 101 9.01 18.08 -7.13
N PRO A 102 8.57 19.30 -7.46
CA PRO A 102 7.17 19.61 -7.81
C PRO A 102 6.65 18.87 -9.05
N ASP A 103 7.54 18.41 -9.91
CA ASP A 103 7.16 17.66 -11.11
C ASP A 103 6.99 16.16 -10.87
N ASP A 104 7.26 15.71 -9.65
CA ASP A 104 7.15 14.31 -9.27
C ASP A 104 5.82 13.99 -8.59
N VAL A 105 5.43 12.73 -8.70
CA VAL A 105 4.28 12.17 -7.99
C VAL A 105 4.78 11.05 -7.11
N VAL A 106 4.45 11.07 -5.83
CA VAL A 106 4.85 10.05 -4.87
C VAL A 106 3.60 9.39 -4.28
N ILE A 107 3.52 8.07 -4.44
CA ILE A 107 2.45 7.24 -3.89
C ILE A 107 2.91 6.71 -2.53
N LEU A 108 2.10 6.91 -1.51
CA LEU A 108 2.29 6.33 -0.19
C LEU A 108 1.62 4.96 -0.14
N PRO A 109 2.30 3.90 0.36
CA PRO A 109 1.79 2.54 0.32
C PRO A 109 0.60 2.30 1.26
N ALA A 110 -0.03 1.13 1.15
CA ALA A 110 -1.16 0.74 2.00
C ALA A 110 -0.83 0.76 3.50
N PHE A 111 0.42 0.58 3.86
CA PHE A 111 0.92 0.61 5.25
C PHE A 111 1.10 2.03 5.81
N GLY A 112 1.03 3.03 4.94
CA GLY A 112 1.39 4.41 5.26
C GLY A 112 2.89 4.63 5.39
N VAL A 113 3.24 5.83 5.84
CA VAL A 113 4.63 6.23 6.10
C VAL A 113 4.74 6.86 7.48
N SER A 114 5.96 6.97 8.02
CA SER A 114 6.17 7.66 9.29
C SER A 114 5.84 9.15 9.18
N VAL A 115 5.60 9.79 10.32
CA VAL A 115 5.35 11.24 10.37
C VAL A 115 6.53 12.04 9.81
N SER A 116 7.75 11.63 10.12
CA SER A 116 8.96 12.26 9.59
C SER A 116 9.06 12.14 8.07
N ASP A 117 8.78 10.96 7.53
CA ASP A 117 8.80 10.73 6.07
C ASP A 117 7.72 11.57 5.37
N MET A 118 6.52 11.65 5.96
CA MET A 118 5.44 12.48 5.43
C MET A 118 5.84 13.96 5.39
N LEU A 119 6.40 14.49 6.48
CA LEU A 119 6.84 15.88 6.55
C LEU A 119 7.96 16.16 5.55
N TRP A 120 8.92 15.24 5.42
CA TRP A 120 9.99 15.37 4.46
C TRP A 120 9.44 15.38 3.00
N LEU A 121 8.53 14.48 2.65
CA LEU A 121 7.90 14.45 1.33
C LEU A 121 7.13 15.75 1.03
N GLN A 122 6.43 16.29 2.02
CA GLN A 122 5.73 17.56 1.86
C GLN A 122 6.70 18.73 1.57
N GLN A 123 7.89 18.71 2.17
CA GLN A 123 8.92 19.73 1.93
C GLN A 123 9.52 19.64 0.51
N GLN A 124 9.51 18.46 -0.12
CA GLN A 124 9.95 18.32 -1.52
C GLN A 124 8.99 18.98 -2.53
N GLY A 125 7.78 19.31 -2.12
CA GLY A 125 6.75 19.94 -2.97
C GLY A 125 6.16 19.02 -4.02
N CYS A 126 6.45 17.71 -4.00
CA CYS A 126 5.91 16.72 -4.93
C CYS A 126 4.40 16.49 -4.72
N THR A 127 3.73 15.99 -5.74
CA THR A 127 2.32 15.58 -5.62
C THR A 127 2.23 14.28 -4.84
N LEU A 128 1.55 14.27 -3.68
CA LEU A 128 1.37 13.08 -2.86
C LEU A 128 0.04 12.39 -3.17
N VAL A 129 0.08 11.07 -3.35
CA VAL A 129 -1.09 10.21 -3.49
C VAL A 129 -1.10 9.24 -2.32
N ASP A 130 -1.95 9.50 -1.34
CA ASP A 130 -2.04 8.68 -0.13
C ASP A 130 -2.98 7.49 -0.34
N THR A 131 -2.42 6.29 -0.33
CA THR A 131 -3.16 5.03 -0.42
C THR A 131 -3.27 4.30 0.91
N THR A 132 -2.87 4.92 2.01
CA THR A 132 -2.92 4.31 3.34
C THR A 132 -4.28 3.69 3.62
N CYS A 133 -4.28 2.45 4.07
CA CYS A 133 -5.49 1.68 4.36
C CYS A 133 -6.31 2.35 5.47
N GLY A 134 -7.63 2.39 5.31
CA GLY A 134 -8.53 2.94 6.31
C GLY A 134 -8.43 2.28 7.69
N SER A 135 -8.11 0.97 7.73
CA SER A 135 -7.85 0.27 8.99
C SER A 135 -6.59 0.78 9.68
N VAL A 136 -5.52 1.04 8.94
CA VAL A 136 -4.27 1.64 9.45
C VAL A 136 -4.55 3.04 9.99
N LEU A 137 -5.27 3.87 9.22
CA LEU A 137 -5.66 5.22 9.66
C LEU A 137 -6.50 5.20 10.95
N THR A 138 -7.34 4.19 11.13
CA THR A 138 -8.13 4.01 12.36
C THR A 138 -7.24 3.69 13.56
N VAL A 139 -6.25 2.81 13.38
CA VAL A 139 -5.24 2.53 14.41
C VAL A 139 -4.49 3.80 14.76
N TRP A 140 -4.00 4.55 13.79
CA TRP A 140 -3.26 5.80 14.01
C TRP A 140 -4.09 6.85 14.75
N LYS A 141 -5.39 6.97 14.41
CA LYS A 141 -6.29 7.87 15.13
C LYS A 141 -6.38 7.52 16.62
N ASN A 142 -6.47 6.24 16.94
CA ASN A 142 -6.52 5.79 18.34
C ASN A 142 -5.18 6.00 19.05
N VAL A 143 -4.06 5.63 18.41
CA VAL A 143 -2.71 5.84 18.96
C VAL A 143 -2.49 7.32 19.29
N ARG A 144 -2.79 8.23 18.36
CA ARG A 144 -2.68 9.68 18.60
C ARG A 144 -3.53 10.15 19.75
N ARG A 145 -4.79 9.71 19.84
CA ARG A 145 -5.68 10.09 20.92
C ARG A 145 -5.13 9.69 22.28
N TYR A 146 -4.68 8.45 22.42
CA TYR A 146 -4.12 7.97 23.70
C TYR A 146 -2.74 8.61 23.99
N ALA A 147 -1.93 8.87 22.99
CA ALA A 147 -0.66 9.56 23.17
C ALA A 147 -0.86 11.01 23.67
N GLN A 148 -1.91 11.72 23.23
CA GLN A 148 -2.29 13.03 23.76
C GLN A 148 -2.60 12.98 25.28
N ASP A 149 -3.17 11.89 25.75
CA ASP A 149 -3.50 11.65 27.15
C ASP A 149 -2.30 11.09 27.94
N GLY A 150 -1.10 10.98 27.33
CA GLY A 150 0.14 10.50 27.96
C GLY A 150 0.24 8.98 28.12
N PHE A 151 -0.58 8.19 27.40
CA PHE A 151 -0.48 6.74 27.43
C PHE A 151 0.67 6.23 26.56
N THR A 152 1.27 5.12 26.99
CA THR A 152 2.25 4.37 26.21
C THR A 152 1.53 3.38 25.29
N SER A 153 1.85 3.41 23.99
CA SER A 153 1.35 2.43 23.01
C SER A 153 2.24 1.18 23.02
N ILE A 154 1.65 0.01 23.16
CA ILE A 154 2.36 -1.27 23.02
C ILE A 154 2.12 -1.78 21.61
N ILE A 155 3.19 -1.99 20.83
CA ILE A 155 3.13 -2.42 19.42
C ILE A 155 3.79 -3.80 19.31
N HIS A 156 2.98 -4.83 19.09
CA HIS A 156 3.49 -6.17 18.82
C HIS A 156 3.72 -6.37 17.32
N GLY A 157 4.99 -6.35 16.89
CA GLY A 157 5.34 -6.46 15.47
C GLY A 157 6.85 -6.49 15.23
N LYS A 158 7.23 -6.49 13.95
CA LYS A 158 8.64 -6.37 13.54
C LYS A 158 9.04 -4.91 13.57
N VAL A 159 10.06 -4.56 14.34
CA VAL A 159 10.52 -3.16 14.53
C VAL A 159 10.81 -2.44 13.21
N LYS A 160 11.37 -3.15 12.21
CA LYS A 160 11.73 -2.57 10.91
C LYS A 160 10.59 -2.54 9.90
N HIS A 161 9.43 -3.11 10.22
CA HIS A 161 8.27 -3.12 9.30
C HIS A 161 7.70 -1.71 9.16
N GLU A 162 7.35 -1.32 7.93
CA GLU A 162 6.87 0.02 7.59
C GLU A 162 5.66 0.43 8.43
N GLU A 163 4.67 -0.46 8.57
CA GLU A 163 3.47 -0.20 9.36
C GLU A 163 3.78 -0.01 10.85
N THR A 164 4.74 -0.79 11.40
CA THR A 164 5.20 -0.64 12.78
C THR A 164 5.85 0.72 12.98
N ARG A 165 6.77 1.12 12.09
CA ARG A 165 7.45 2.41 12.13
C ARG A 165 6.46 3.57 11.98
N ALA A 166 5.53 3.46 11.02
CA ALA A 166 4.51 4.45 10.78
C ALA A 166 3.59 4.62 12.01
N THR A 167 3.14 3.52 12.61
CA THR A 167 2.28 3.52 13.81
C THR A 167 3.03 4.07 15.03
N ALA A 168 4.27 3.64 15.26
CA ALA A 168 5.11 4.14 16.35
C ALA A 168 5.33 5.66 16.27
N SER A 169 5.54 6.19 15.06
CA SER A 169 5.71 7.62 14.85
C SER A 169 4.47 8.43 15.22
N GLN A 170 3.27 7.84 15.20
CA GLN A 170 2.05 8.51 15.63
C GLN A 170 2.02 8.71 17.16
N ALA A 171 2.58 7.76 17.93
CA ALA A 171 2.64 7.88 19.38
C ALA A 171 3.57 9.01 19.84
N THR A 172 4.70 9.19 19.14
CA THR A 172 5.74 10.16 19.54
C THR A 172 5.50 11.59 19.07
N GLN A 173 4.36 11.89 18.43
CA GLN A 173 4.02 13.25 18.01
C GLN A 173 3.68 14.19 19.18
N TYR A 174 3.35 13.65 20.33
CA TYR A 174 2.87 14.41 21.48
C TYR A 174 3.84 14.31 22.65
N PRO A 175 4.05 15.41 23.43
CA PRO A 175 4.83 15.37 24.64
C PRO A 175 4.32 14.32 25.60
N GLY A 176 5.18 13.39 26.03
CA GLY A 176 4.79 12.29 26.90
C GLY A 176 4.19 11.07 26.20
N GLY A 177 3.97 11.11 24.89
CA GLY A 177 3.59 9.95 24.11
C GLY A 177 4.77 9.01 23.90
N HIS A 178 4.60 7.74 24.22
CA HIS A 178 5.63 6.69 24.11
C HIS A 178 5.09 5.46 23.41
N PHE A 179 6.02 4.62 22.91
CA PHE A 179 5.71 3.27 22.43
C PHE A 179 6.75 2.25 22.90
N LEU A 180 6.33 0.99 22.98
CA LEU A 180 7.14 -0.19 23.26
C LEU A 180 6.88 -1.28 22.23
#